data_03b4decd89498e66f583fd0a380a8ae2
#
_entry.id   03b4decd89498e66f583fd0a380a8ae2
#
_cell.length_a   1.000
_cell.length_b   1.000
_cell.length_c   1.000
_cell.angle_alpha   90.00
_cell.angle_beta   90.00
_cell.angle_gamma   90.00
#
_symmetry.space_group_name_H-M   'P 1'
#
loop_
_entity.id
_entity.type
_entity.pdbx_description
1 polymer ?
#
loop_
_entity_poly.entity_id
_entity_poly.type
_entity_poly.pdbx_seq_one_letter_code
_entity_poly.pdbx_strand_id
1 'polypeptide(L)'
;MMIAGIADAESAGNIGNLLFSLSLIFCGVLQTPEGLPGFWIFMYRVSPFTYLVEGMLSTGIANQDTTCAENEFVTLQPPGGQTCEAYMQPYMELAGGYLRNPGDSSDCNYCTYDSTNVFLSQVSISYSNSWRDFGILWGYCVFNVAAAIFIYWLGRVPKKGQQAQESATEKKEETKEK
;
A
#
# COMPACT_ATOMS: atom_id res chain seq x y z
N MET A 1 17.27 0.36 6.19
CA MET A 1 18.45 0.49 5.33
C MET A 1 19.20 1.79 5.50
N MET A 2 18.59 2.93 5.25
CA MET A 2 19.22 4.24 5.55
C MET A 2 19.68 4.35 7.00
N ILE A 3 18.95 3.74 7.92
CA ILE A 3 19.22 3.72 9.37
C ILE A 3 20.59 3.10 9.71
N ALA A 4 21.05 2.09 8.99
CA ALA A 4 22.30 1.40 9.26
C ALA A 4 23.56 2.25 8.97
N GLY A 5 23.43 3.32 8.19
CA GLY A 5 24.53 4.26 7.89
C GLY A 5 24.57 5.52 8.76
N ILE A 6 23.60 5.69 9.68
CA ILE A 6 23.51 6.87 10.55
C ILE A 6 24.14 6.54 11.90
N ALA A 7 25.10 7.34 12.33
CA ALA A 7 25.86 7.12 13.56
C ALA A 7 25.03 7.37 14.83
N ASP A 8 24.00 8.22 14.74
CA ASP A 8 23.14 8.61 15.85
C ASP A 8 21.79 7.88 15.77
N ALA A 9 21.48 7.09 16.81
CA ALA A 9 20.28 6.26 16.88
C ALA A 9 18.97 7.08 16.94
N GLU A 10 19.01 8.26 17.53
CA GLU A 10 17.84 9.13 17.64
C GLU A 10 17.46 9.72 16.27
N SER A 11 18.44 10.24 15.54
CA SER A 11 18.24 10.73 14.16
C SER A 11 17.79 9.64 13.23
N ALA A 12 18.32 8.43 13.38
CA ALA A 12 17.92 7.24 12.62
C ALA A 12 16.45 6.89 12.86
N GLY A 13 16.00 6.93 14.11
CA GLY A 13 14.61 6.67 14.50
C GLY A 13 13.63 7.68 13.89
N ASN A 14 13.97 8.97 13.95
CA ASN A 14 13.13 10.04 13.40
C ASN A 14 12.97 9.93 11.88
N ILE A 15 14.05 9.67 11.16
CA ILE A 15 14.01 9.46 9.69
C ILE A 15 13.21 8.20 9.36
N GLY A 16 13.41 7.12 10.11
CA GLY A 16 12.65 5.87 9.93
C GLY A 16 11.15 6.07 10.10
N ASN A 17 10.75 6.81 11.14
CA ASN A 17 9.34 7.10 11.39
C ASN A 17 8.72 8.00 10.29
N LEU A 18 9.46 8.98 9.81
CA LEU A 18 9.00 9.83 8.69
C LEU A 18 8.78 9.00 7.42
N LEU A 19 9.73 8.14 7.05
CA LEU A 19 9.62 7.29 5.87
C LEU A 19 8.48 6.27 6.00
N PHE A 20 8.29 5.72 7.19
CA PHE A 20 7.18 4.81 7.48
C PHE A 20 5.82 5.52 7.33
N SER A 21 5.68 6.72 7.91
CA SER A 21 4.46 7.52 7.80
C SER A 21 4.14 7.90 6.34
N LEU A 22 5.14 8.33 5.57
CA LEU A 22 4.98 8.59 4.14
C LEU A 22 4.53 7.35 3.39
N SER A 23 5.12 6.19 3.67
CA SER A 23 4.74 4.93 3.02
C SER A 23 3.29 4.52 3.34
N LEU A 24 2.80 4.80 4.55
CA LEU A 24 1.40 4.56 4.92
C LEU A 24 0.42 5.51 4.22
N ILE A 25 0.77 6.79 4.08
CA ILE A 25 -0.08 7.76 3.39
C ILE A 25 -0.28 7.36 1.92
N PHE A 26 0.80 6.92 1.27
CA PHE A 26 0.79 6.57 -0.16
C PHE A 26 0.57 5.07 -0.43
N CYS A 27 0.01 4.30 0.50
CA CYS A 27 -0.24 2.86 0.31
C CYS A 27 -1.49 2.54 -0.53
N GLY A 28 -2.25 3.55 -0.98
CA GLY A 28 -3.44 3.36 -1.81
C GLY A 28 -4.77 3.24 -1.03
N VAL A 29 -4.73 3.14 0.30
CA VAL A 29 -5.94 3.08 1.14
C VAL A 29 -6.48 4.48 1.44
N LEU A 30 -5.59 5.40 1.85
CA LEU A 30 -5.97 6.78 2.18
C LEU A 30 -6.14 7.63 0.92
N GLN A 31 -5.34 7.38 -0.09
CA GLN A 31 -5.37 8.09 -1.35
C GLN A 31 -5.26 7.08 -2.49
N THR A 32 -6.32 6.96 -3.28
CA THR A 32 -6.33 6.09 -4.45
C THR A 32 -5.40 6.62 -5.54
N PRO A 33 -4.79 5.74 -6.36
CA PRO A 33 -3.87 6.17 -7.42
C PRO A 33 -4.50 7.10 -8.45
N GLU A 34 -5.82 7.00 -8.66
CA GLU A 34 -6.57 7.86 -9.58
C GLU A 34 -6.70 9.30 -9.10
N GLY A 35 -6.73 9.52 -7.78
CA GLY A 35 -6.78 10.84 -7.16
C GLY A 35 -5.41 11.50 -6.96
N LEU A 36 -4.31 10.79 -7.25
CA LEU A 36 -2.96 11.32 -7.07
C LEU A 36 -2.50 12.13 -8.28
N PRO A 37 -1.97 13.37 -8.09
CA PRO A 37 -1.26 14.08 -9.14
C PRO A 37 -0.10 13.24 -9.68
N GLY A 38 0.17 13.31 -11.00
CA GLY A 38 1.12 12.45 -11.69
C GLY A 38 2.52 12.37 -11.06
N PHE A 39 2.97 13.47 -10.41
CA PHE A 39 4.23 13.49 -9.68
C PHE A 39 4.24 12.52 -8.47
N TRP A 40 3.13 12.38 -7.75
CA TRP A 40 3.04 11.57 -6.54
C TRP A 40 2.77 10.09 -6.81
N ILE A 41 2.38 9.69 -8.02
CA ILE A 41 2.20 8.28 -8.43
C ILE A 41 3.49 7.47 -8.21
N PHE A 42 4.65 8.11 -8.33
CA PHE A 42 5.94 7.48 -8.02
C PHE A 42 5.98 6.95 -6.58
N MET A 43 5.53 7.74 -5.60
CA MET A 43 5.52 7.34 -4.19
C MET A 43 4.63 6.12 -3.94
N TYR A 44 3.45 6.08 -4.59
CA TYR A 44 2.56 4.93 -4.54
C TYR A 44 3.24 3.66 -5.08
N ARG A 45 3.93 3.75 -6.22
CA ARG A 45 4.60 2.60 -6.85
C ARG A 45 5.83 2.10 -6.10
N VAL A 46 6.53 2.97 -5.38
CA VAL A 46 7.75 2.62 -4.62
C VAL A 46 7.40 2.18 -3.19
N SER A 47 6.21 2.44 -2.69
CA SER A 47 5.80 2.02 -1.35
C SER A 47 5.63 0.49 -1.27
N PRO A 48 6.34 -0.21 -0.39
CA PRO A 48 6.14 -1.65 -0.18
C PRO A 48 4.76 -1.95 0.44
N PHE A 49 4.17 -0.99 1.16
CA PHE A 49 2.85 -1.15 1.77
C PHE A 49 1.73 -1.21 0.75
N THR A 50 1.88 -0.59 -0.42
CA THR A 50 0.94 -0.70 -1.53
C THR A 50 0.74 -2.16 -1.92
N TYR A 51 1.83 -2.89 -2.17
CA TYR A 51 1.79 -4.30 -2.56
C TYR A 51 1.35 -5.21 -1.41
N LEU A 52 1.68 -4.86 -0.17
CA LEU A 52 1.23 -5.59 1.01
C LEU A 52 -0.29 -5.50 1.16
N VAL A 53 -0.83 -4.30 1.10
CA VAL A 53 -2.28 -4.05 1.24
C VAL A 53 -3.04 -4.66 0.07
N GLU A 54 -2.56 -4.46 -1.17
CA GLU A 54 -3.16 -5.06 -2.38
C GLU A 54 -3.17 -6.59 -2.28
N GLY A 55 -2.06 -7.21 -1.90
CA GLY A 55 -1.97 -8.65 -1.71
C GLY A 55 -2.88 -9.18 -0.60
N MET A 56 -2.96 -8.51 0.55
CA MET A 56 -3.83 -8.91 1.66
C MET A 56 -5.31 -8.76 1.31
N LEU A 57 -5.72 -7.63 0.74
CA LEU A 57 -7.12 -7.41 0.36
C LEU A 57 -7.55 -8.33 -0.77
N SER A 58 -6.74 -8.47 -1.82
CA SER A 58 -7.08 -9.34 -2.95
C SER A 58 -7.21 -10.81 -2.55
N THR A 59 -6.40 -11.31 -1.62
CA THR A 59 -6.47 -12.70 -1.15
C THR A 59 -7.51 -12.92 -0.06
N GLY A 60 -7.77 -11.91 0.77
CA GLY A 60 -8.66 -12.02 1.92
C GLY A 60 -10.14 -11.88 1.59
N ILE A 61 -10.49 -10.99 0.67
CA ILE A 61 -11.88 -10.64 0.41
C ILE A 61 -12.32 -10.76 -1.07
N ALA A 62 -11.42 -11.05 -2.01
CA ALA A 62 -11.80 -11.17 -3.40
C ALA A 62 -12.76 -12.35 -3.64
N ASN A 63 -13.65 -12.18 -4.62
CA ASN A 63 -14.62 -13.20 -5.05
C ASN A 63 -15.57 -13.68 -3.93
N GLN A 64 -15.88 -12.81 -2.97
CA GLN A 64 -16.92 -13.08 -1.99
C GLN A 64 -18.20 -12.34 -2.38
N ASP A 65 -19.33 -13.06 -2.32
CA ASP A 65 -20.64 -12.44 -2.46
C ASP A 65 -20.96 -11.61 -1.21
N THR A 66 -21.47 -10.42 -1.40
CA THR A 66 -21.87 -9.53 -0.30
C THR A 66 -23.36 -9.28 -0.34
N THR A 67 -23.95 -9.16 0.84
CA THR A 67 -25.35 -8.79 1.01
C THR A 67 -25.41 -7.55 1.89
N CYS A 68 -26.14 -6.54 1.44
CA CYS A 68 -26.35 -5.32 2.25
C CYS A 68 -27.19 -5.63 3.49
N ALA A 69 -26.82 -4.99 4.61
CA ALA A 69 -27.66 -4.92 5.78
C ALA A 69 -28.88 -4.00 5.52
N GLU A 70 -29.93 -4.15 6.34
CA GLU A 70 -31.20 -3.41 6.14
C GLU A 70 -31.03 -1.88 6.08
N ASN A 71 -30.05 -1.33 6.79
CA ASN A 71 -29.73 0.09 6.83
C ASN A 71 -28.79 0.58 5.72
N GLU A 72 -28.30 -0.32 4.87
CA GLU A 72 -27.39 0.01 3.77
C GLU A 72 -28.09 0.10 2.43
N PHE A 73 -29.36 -0.31 2.35
CA PHE A 73 -30.16 -0.15 1.14
C PHE A 73 -30.51 1.33 0.91
N VAL A 74 -30.27 1.76 -0.31
CA VAL A 74 -30.74 3.06 -0.80
C VAL A 74 -32.13 2.90 -1.35
N THR A 75 -33.10 3.57 -0.73
CA THR A 75 -34.49 3.54 -1.19
C THR A 75 -34.73 4.62 -2.24
N LEU A 76 -35.17 4.22 -3.41
CA LEU A 76 -35.46 5.09 -4.56
C LEU A 76 -36.90 4.93 -5.00
N GLN A 77 -37.50 6.03 -5.51
CA GLN A 77 -38.85 6.02 -6.07
C GLN A 77 -38.76 6.09 -7.59
N PRO A 78 -39.22 5.06 -8.33
CA PRO A 78 -39.26 5.12 -9.78
C PRO A 78 -40.34 6.12 -10.25
N PRO A 79 -40.15 6.79 -11.38
CA PRO A 79 -41.18 7.61 -11.97
C PRO A 79 -42.39 6.75 -12.36
N GLY A 80 -43.60 7.31 -12.20
CA GLY A 80 -44.87 6.59 -12.18
C GLY A 80 -45.06 5.51 -13.24
N GLY A 81 -45.31 4.29 -12.74
CA GLY A 81 -45.69 3.14 -13.54
C GLY A 81 -44.56 2.25 -14.02
N GLN A 82 -43.30 2.55 -13.72
CA GLN A 82 -42.17 1.68 -14.01
C GLN A 82 -41.85 0.76 -12.83
N THR A 83 -41.38 -0.46 -13.13
CA THR A 83 -40.81 -1.34 -12.10
C THR A 83 -39.43 -0.89 -11.68
N CYS A 84 -39.03 -1.25 -10.47
CA CYS A 84 -37.68 -0.97 -9.94
C CYS A 84 -36.59 -1.48 -10.87
N GLU A 85 -36.76 -2.65 -11.44
CA GLU A 85 -35.82 -3.26 -12.39
C GLU A 85 -35.68 -2.37 -13.65
N ALA A 86 -36.79 -2.04 -14.31
CA ALA A 86 -36.77 -1.23 -15.53
C ALA A 86 -36.16 0.17 -15.32
N TYR A 87 -36.38 0.75 -14.13
CA TYR A 87 -35.84 2.05 -13.79
C TYR A 87 -34.34 2.00 -13.49
N MET A 88 -33.86 0.99 -12.75
CA MET A 88 -32.48 0.91 -12.27
C MET A 88 -31.54 0.14 -13.20
N GLN A 89 -32.08 -0.65 -14.16
CA GLN A 89 -31.26 -1.47 -15.05
C GLN A 89 -30.12 -0.71 -15.73
N PRO A 90 -30.35 0.48 -16.35
CA PRO A 90 -29.26 1.21 -17.01
C PRO A 90 -28.17 1.67 -16.04
N TYR A 91 -28.53 1.92 -14.79
CA TYR A 91 -27.58 2.30 -13.74
C TYR A 91 -26.80 1.10 -13.23
N MET A 92 -27.49 -0.03 -13.00
CA MET A 92 -26.83 -1.27 -12.54
C MET A 92 -25.85 -1.85 -13.56
N GLU A 93 -26.11 -1.68 -14.86
CA GLU A 93 -25.18 -2.10 -15.92
C GLU A 93 -23.84 -1.31 -15.87
N LEU A 94 -23.86 -0.07 -15.38
CA LEU A 94 -22.68 0.79 -15.27
C LEU A 94 -22.00 0.72 -13.91
N ALA A 95 -22.78 0.71 -12.85
CA ALA A 95 -22.30 0.85 -11.47
C ALA A 95 -22.25 -0.49 -10.72
N GLY A 96 -22.86 -1.55 -11.27
CA GLY A 96 -23.03 -2.82 -10.54
C GLY A 96 -24.13 -2.75 -9.49
N GLY A 97 -24.13 -3.69 -8.56
CA GLY A 97 -25.11 -3.76 -7.49
C GLY A 97 -26.35 -4.58 -7.83
N TYR A 98 -27.27 -4.68 -6.87
CA TYR A 98 -28.50 -5.44 -7.05
C TYR A 98 -29.71 -4.78 -6.38
N LEU A 99 -30.89 -5.13 -6.83
CA LEU A 99 -32.17 -4.75 -6.24
C LEU A 99 -32.70 -5.88 -5.36
N ARG A 100 -33.20 -5.53 -4.18
CA ARG A 100 -33.90 -6.49 -3.30
C ARG A 100 -35.30 -6.81 -3.80
N ASN A 101 -35.97 -5.83 -4.42
CA ASN A 101 -37.37 -5.90 -4.86
C ASN A 101 -37.52 -5.42 -6.32
N PRO A 102 -37.01 -6.17 -7.31
CA PRO A 102 -37.00 -5.75 -8.72
C PRO A 102 -38.40 -5.56 -9.33
N GLY A 103 -39.38 -6.35 -8.87
CA GLY A 103 -40.74 -6.34 -9.41
C GLY A 103 -41.66 -5.22 -8.86
N ASP A 104 -41.22 -4.51 -7.81
CA ASP A 104 -42.03 -3.46 -7.20
C ASP A 104 -42.01 -2.19 -8.06
N SER A 105 -43.05 -1.36 -7.90
CA SER A 105 -43.17 -0.05 -8.57
C SER A 105 -43.04 1.12 -7.60
N SER A 106 -42.66 0.86 -6.34
CA SER A 106 -42.39 1.83 -5.29
C SER A 106 -41.31 1.32 -4.36
N ASP A 107 -40.61 2.23 -3.66
CA ASP A 107 -39.62 1.90 -2.63
C ASP A 107 -38.55 0.90 -3.09
N CYS A 108 -37.91 1.18 -4.22
CA CYS A 108 -36.85 0.35 -4.77
C CYS A 108 -35.64 0.34 -3.81
N ASN A 109 -35.34 -0.82 -3.26
CA ASN A 109 -34.21 -1.00 -2.36
C ASN A 109 -32.98 -1.49 -3.17
N TYR A 110 -32.08 -0.56 -3.41
CA TYR A 110 -30.86 -0.78 -4.17
C TYR A 110 -29.66 -0.96 -3.25
N CYS A 111 -28.86 -1.98 -3.51
CA CYS A 111 -27.56 -2.22 -2.88
C CYS A 111 -26.44 -2.03 -3.90
N THR A 112 -25.46 -1.21 -3.58
CA THR A 112 -24.34 -0.88 -4.48
C THR A 112 -23.37 -2.04 -4.63
N TYR A 113 -23.25 -2.91 -3.62
CA TYR A 113 -22.25 -3.97 -3.60
C TYR A 113 -22.95 -5.34 -3.71
N ASP A 114 -22.81 -5.99 -4.86
CA ASP A 114 -23.20 -7.37 -5.09
C ASP A 114 -22.07 -8.34 -4.78
N SER A 115 -20.83 -7.87 -4.91
CA SER A 115 -19.61 -8.63 -4.64
C SER A 115 -18.52 -7.73 -4.09
N THR A 116 -17.58 -8.32 -3.36
CA THR A 116 -16.40 -7.62 -2.86
C THR A 116 -15.50 -7.11 -3.98
N ASN A 117 -15.61 -7.67 -5.18
CA ASN A 117 -14.83 -7.23 -6.34
C ASN A 117 -15.19 -5.79 -6.76
N VAL A 118 -16.44 -5.37 -6.57
CA VAL A 118 -16.86 -3.97 -6.82
C VAL A 118 -16.12 -3.01 -5.89
N PHE A 119 -16.03 -3.36 -4.61
CA PHE A 119 -15.24 -2.58 -3.65
C PHE A 119 -13.74 -2.56 -4.02
N LEU A 120 -13.17 -3.71 -4.36
CA LEU A 120 -11.75 -3.80 -4.76
C LEU A 120 -11.45 -2.96 -6.00
N SER A 121 -12.37 -2.91 -6.96
CA SER A 121 -12.18 -2.08 -8.16
C SER A 121 -12.15 -0.58 -7.85
N GLN A 122 -12.91 -0.11 -6.87
CA GLN A 122 -12.90 1.30 -6.43
C GLN A 122 -11.57 1.74 -5.83
N VAL A 123 -10.84 0.81 -5.21
CA VAL A 123 -9.49 1.05 -4.69
C VAL A 123 -8.40 0.58 -5.66
N SER A 124 -8.76 0.31 -6.93
CA SER A 124 -7.87 -0.12 -8.01
C SER A 124 -7.09 -1.41 -7.70
N ILE A 125 -7.68 -2.31 -6.92
CA ILE A 125 -7.12 -3.63 -6.55
C ILE A 125 -7.76 -4.72 -7.39
N SER A 126 -6.94 -5.63 -7.91
CA SER A 126 -7.40 -6.80 -8.69
C SER A 126 -6.76 -8.08 -8.18
N TYR A 127 -7.59 -9.12 -7.99
CA TYR A 127 -7.14 -10.45 -7.59
C TYR A 127 -6.07 -11.03 -8.53
N SER A 128 -6.15 -10.73 -9.83
CA SER A 128 -5.18 -11.21 -10.83
C SER A 128 -3.74 -10.75 -10.56
N ASN A 129 -3.55 -9.67 -9.81
CA ASN A 129 -2.24 -9.10 -9.48
C ASN A 129 -1.60 -9.71 -8.23
N SER A 130 -2.30 -10.52 -7.45
CA SER A 130 -1.86 -11.03 -6.15
C SER A 130 -0.49 -11.73 -6.19
N TRP A 131 -0.23 -12.56 -7.21
CA TRP A 131 1.05 -13.22 -7.39
C TRP A 131 2.18 -12.28 -7.77
N ARG A 132 1.89 -11.26 -8.57
CA ARG A 132 2.84 -10.20 -8.92
C ARG A 132 3.25 -9.43 -7.66
N ASP A 133 2.30 -9.05 -6.83
CA ASP A 133 2.53 -8.25 -5.63
C ASP A 133 3.31 -9.04 -4.58
N PHE A 134 3.01 -10.33 -4.43
CA PHE A 134 3.81 -11.24 -3.63
C PHE A 134 5.26 -11.32 -4.10
N GLY A 135 5.50 -11.44 -5.42
CA GLY A 135 6.84 -11.44 -6.00
C GLY A 135 7.60 -10.13 -5.76
N ILE A 136 6.92 -8.99 -5.88
CA ILE A 136 7.50 -7.67 -5.60
C ILE A 136 7.89 -7.54 -4.13
N LEU A 137 7.05 -7.99 -3.18
CA LEU A 137 7.37 -7.98 -1.75
C LEU A 137 8.61 -8.84 -1.44
N TRP A 138 8.72 -10.01 -2.04
CA TRP A 138 9.93 -10.83 -1.93
C TRP A 138 11.16 -10.11 -2.48
N GLY A 139 11.03 -9.43 -3.61
CA GLY A 139 12.08 -8.58 -4.18
C GLY A 139 12.54 -7.49 -3.20
N TYR A 140 11.59 -6.82 -2.54
CA TYR A 140 11.90 -5.84 -1.49
C TYR A 140 12.65 -6.47 -0.31
N CYS A 141 12.24 -7.64 0.18
CA CYS A 141 12.92 -8.32 1.27
C CYS A 141 14.38 -8.65 0.91
N VAL A 142 14.59 -9.28 -0.24
CA VAL A 142 15.94 -9.65 -0.72
C VAL A 142 16.81 -8.42 -0.93
N PHE A 143 16.27 -7.38 -1.58
CA PHE A 143 16.97 -6.12 -1.79
C PHE A 143 17.35 -5.46 -0.46
N ASN A 144 16.44 -5.45 0.53
CA ASN A 144 16.70 -4.85 1.84
C ASN A 144 17.83 -5.58 2.59
N VAL A 145 17.83 -6.92 2.57
CA VAL A 145 18.87 -7.71 3.21
C VAL A 145 20.22 -7.50 2.50
N ALA A 146 20.25 -7.60 1.18
CA ALA A 146 21.47 -7.41 0.40
C ALA A 146 22.09 -6.04 0.61
N ALA A 147 21.29 -5.00 0.60
CA ALA A 147 21.78 -3.64 0.78
C ALA A 147 22.18 -3.36 2.25
N ALA A 148 21.52 -3.98 3.25
CA ALA A 148 21.97 -3.89 4.63
C ALA A 148 23.37 -4.51 4.80
N ILE A 149 23.60 -5.71 4.21
CA ILE A 149 24.91 -6.35 4.20
C ILE A 149 25.94 -5.49 3.47
N PHE A 150 25.57 -4.92 2.32
CA PHE A 150 26.46 -4.08 1.53
C PHE A 150 26.86 -2.80 2.28
N ILE A 151 25.92 -2.10 2.93
CA ILE A 151 26.21 -0.90 3.73
C ILE A 151 27.07 -1.25 4.95
N TYR A 152 26.74 -2.38 5.61
CA TYR A 152 27.55 -2.86 6.72
C TYR A 152 28.99 -3.18 6.29
N TRP A 153 29.18 -3.83 5.15
CA TRP A 153 30.48 -4.12 4.59
C TRP A 153 31.26 -2.84 4.26
N LEU A 154 30.61 -1.84 3.62
CA LEU A 154 31.22 -0.53 3.33
C LEU A 154 31.64 0.22 4.59
N GLY A 155 30.81 0.17 5.65
CA GLY A 155 31.07 0.88 6.89
C GLY A 155 32.09 0.20 7.80
N ARG A 156 32.20 -1.13 7.74
CA ARG A 156 33.06 -1.92 8.62
C ARG A 156 34.41 -2.31 8.01
N VAL A 157 34.54 -2.27 6.68
CA VAL A 157 35.86 -2.53 6.06
C VAL A 157 36.75 -1.30 6.36
N PRO A 158 37.74 -1.42 7.25
CA PRO A 158 38.60 -0.30 7.58
C PRO A 158 39.37 0.12 6.33
N LYS A 159 39.21 1.36 5.92
CA LYS A 159 40.00 1.92 4.81
C LYS A 159 41.46 1.82 5.23
N LYS A 160 42.30 1.14 4.47
CA LYS A 160 43.73 0.97 4.73
C LYS A 160 44.45 2.26 5.15
N GLY A 161 43.95 3.43 4.78
CA GLY A 161 44.48 4.73 5.19
C GLY A 161 44.22 5.11 6.64
N GLN A 162 43.13 4.66 7.27
CA GLN A 162 42.84 4.96 8.68
C GLN A 162 43.70 4.14 9.63
N GLN A 163 43.96 2.87 9.31
CA GLN A 163 44.88 2.03 10.10
C GLN A 163 46.33 2.56 10.08
N ALA A 164 46.76 3.08 8.92
CA ALA A 164 48.08 3.69 8.82
C ALA A 164 48.20 5.00 9.64
N GLN A 165 47.10 5.76 9.77
CA GLN A 165 47.05 6.99 10.52
C GLN A 165 46.97 6.76 12.04
N GLU A 166 46.22 5.76 12.47
CA GLU A 166 46.10 5.35 13.86
C GLU A 166 47.42 4.77 14.38
N SER A 167 48.07 3.89 13.63
CA SER A 167 49.39 3.36 13.98
C SER A 167 50.50 4.44 13.95
N ALA A 168 50.37 5.47 13.12
CA ALA A 168 51.32 6.59 13.11
C ALA A 168 51.12 7.56 14.31
N THR A 169 49.88 7.69 14.80
CA THR A 169 49.55 8.51 15.97
C THR A 169 49.99 7.81 17.24
N GLU A 170 49.75 6.52 17.37
CA GLU A 170 50.17 5.69 18.50
C GLU A 170 51.71 5.69 18.68
N LYS A 171 52.43 5.54 17.57
CA LYS A 171 53.91 5.63 17.58
C LYS A 171 54.44 7.03 17.98
N LYS A 172 53.69 8.10 17.69
CA LYS A 172 54.07 9.46 18.09
C LYS A 172 53.82 9.73 19.57
N GLU A 173 52.80 9.14 20.16
CA GLU A 173 52.51 9.22 21.59
C GLU A 173 53.55 8.44 22.40
N GLU A 174 53.89 7.23 22.01
CA GLU A 174 54.94 6.41 22.65
C GLU A 174 56.32 7.06 22.63
N THR A 175 56.62 7.89 21.60
CA THR A 175 57.90 8.61 21.47
C THR A 175 57.93 9.87 22.34
N LYS A 176 56.81 10.38 22.81
CA LYS A 176 56.73 11.57 23.68
C LYS A 176 56.77 11.23 25.16
N GLU A 177 56.49 9.98 25.55
CA GLU A 177 56.56 9.52 26.95
C GLU A 177 57.94 8.95 27.37
N LYS A 178 58.86 8.84 26.43
CA LYS A 178 60.27 8.51 26.69
C LYS A 178 61.15 9.76 26.66
#